data_16c5b775239c1c2e693ef8ebcdcb59e2
#
_entry.id   16c5b775239c1c2e693ef8ebcdcb59e2
#
_cell.length_a   1.000
_cell.length_b   1.000
_cell.length_c   1.000
_cell.angle_alpha   90.00
_cell.angle_beta   90.00
_cell.angle_gamma   90.00
#
_symmetry.space_group_name_H-M   'P 1'
#
loop_
_entity.id
_entity.type
_entity.pdbx_description
1 polymer ?
#
loop_
_entity_poly.entity_id
_entity_poly.type
_entity_poly.pdbx_seq_one_letter_code
_entity_poly.pdbx_strand_id
1 'polypeptide(L)'
;SRHNRPLKPIRLSELHIREMLVIATGLLMLMYVINYGKVLDWMSSFKIRLYLVIAPILIAFFIWKQYHSKQPYVNLAPLYQPKAIVGYFYMMLVMFFSTSTTLLTNYMTSILKVDSTHTYQLYIYLLPGYALGAFICFWWFRWQRWRFRFLIAGGMSCFAAFFGILYFTVSPESTYEMLFLPVFLRGLGMLVLIIAFALFAVEELNPKFLLANAFFLICFRSVLAPILATSFYS
;
A
#
# COMPACT_ATOMS: atom_id res chain seq x y z
N SER A 1 -21.18 29.34 -24.35
CA SER A 1 -21.57 27.98 -24.80
C SER A 1 -20.37 27.05 -24.66
N ARG A 2 -20.37 26.20 -23.60
CA ARG A 2 -19.38 25.13 -23.45
C ARG A 2 -19.69 24.07 -24.52
N HIS A 3 -18.79 23.90 -25.47
CA HIS A 3 -18.85 22.87 -26.48
C HIS A 3 -18.84 21.48 -25.77
N ASN A 4 -19.99 20.80 -25.80
CA ASN A 4 -20.12 19.38 -25.59
C ASN A 4 -19.37 18.68 -26.74
N ARG A 5 -18.07 18.41 -26.56
CA ARG A 5 -17.38 17.46 -27.45
C ARG A 5 -17.91 16.08 -27.14
N PRO A 6 -18.52 15.38 -28.10
CA PRO A 6 -18.95 13.99 -27.85
C PRO A 6 -17.72 13.17 -27.45
N LEU A 7 -17.82 12.45 -26.33
CA LEU A 7 -16.82 11.50 -25.90
C LEU A 7 -16.66 10.47 -27.02
N LYS A 8 -15.48 10.43 -27.65
CA LYS A 8 -15.18 9.39 -28.63
C LYS A 8 -15.33 8.02 -27.97
N PRO A 9 -16.06 7.10 -28.57
CA PRO A 9 -16.16 5.75 -28.02
C PRO A 9 -14.77 5.14 -27.97
N ILE A 10 -14.37 4.67 -26.79
CA ILE A 10 -13.09 3.99 -26.58
C ILE A 10 -13.15 2.66 -27.34
N ARG A 11 -12.30 2.49 -28.35
CA ARG A 11 -12.20 1.21 -29.06
C ARG A 11 -11.52 0.19 -28.15
N LEU A 12 -12.07 -1.01 -28.05
CA LEU A 12 -11.47 -2.12 -27.26
C LEU A 12 -10.03 -2.44 -27.64
N SER A 13 -9.64 -2.14 -28.89
CA SER A 13 -8.26 -2.27 -29.36
C SER A 13 -7.29 -1.24 -28.74
N GLU A 14 -7.80 -0.12 -28.20
CA GLU A 14 -6.99 0.89 -27.51
C GLU A 14 -6.79 0.55 -26.03
N LEU A 15 -7.57 -0.40 -25.51
CA LEU A 15 -7.35 -0.99 -24.19
C LEU A 15 -6.23 -2.03 -24.33
N HIS A 16 -5.05 -1.73 -23.85
CA HIS A 16 -3.87 -2.61 -23.83
C HIS A 16 -4.09 -3.86 -22.95
N ILE A 17 -5.19 -4.62 -23.22
CA ILE A 17 -5.65 -5.74 -22.40
C ILE A 17 -4.56 -6.81 -22.26
N ARG A 18 -3.78 -7.05 -23.33
CA ARG A 18 -2.69 -8.03 -23.32
C ARG A 18 -1.60 -7.63 -22.33
N GLU A 19 -1.20 -6.37 -22.34
CA GLU A 19 -0.20 -5.82 -21.42
C GLU A 19 -0.68 -5.87 -19.97
N MET A 20 -1.95 -5.54 -19.75
CA MET A 20 -2.58 -5.62 -18.44
C MET A 20 -2.62 -7.07 -17.92
N LEU A 21 -2.97 -8.04 -18.77
CA LEU A 21 -2.98 -9.46 -18.40
C LEU A 21 -1.58 -9.98 -18.09
N VAL A 22 -0.58 -9.59 -18.88
CA VAL A 22 0.83 -10.01 -18.67
C VAL A 22 1.33 -9.54 -17.32
N ILE A 23 1.17 -8.24 -16.98
CA ILE A 23 1.64 -7.72 -15.70
C ILE A 23 0.83 -8.27 -14.53
N ALA A 24 -0.49 -8.39 -14.66
CA ALA A 24 -1.34 -8.96 -13.62
C ALA A 24 -0.97 -10.41 -13.31
N THR A 25 -0.76 -11.23 -14.34
CA THR A 25 -0.32 -12.63 -14.18
C THR A 25 1.04 -12.71 -13.51
N GLY A 26 2.01 -11.90 -13.95
CA GLY A 26 3.35 -11.86 -13.35
C GLY A 26 3.30 -11.47 -11.86
N LEU A 27 2.53 -10.44 -11.49
CA LEU A 27 2.37 -10.00 -10.12
C LEU A 27 1.64 -11.03 -9.25
N LEU A 28 0.59 -11.67 -9.78
CA LEU A 28 -0.15 -12.73 -9.06
C LEU A 28 0.73 -13.96 -8.80
N MET A 29 1.55 -14.36 -9.78
CA MET A 29 2.51 -15.46 -9.60
C MET A 29 3.55 -15.11 -8.53
N LEU A 30 4.07 -13.88 -8.54
CA LEU A 30 5.03 -13.41 -7.54
C LEU A 30 4.41 -13.40 -6.14
N MET A 31 3.19 -12.87 -6.00
CA MET A 31 2.46 -12.88 -4.72
C MET A 31 2.18 -14.31 -4.24
N TYR A 32 1.85 -15.23 -5.14
CA TYR A 32 1.67 -16.64 -4.79
C TYR A 32 2.95 -17.24 -4.22
N VAL A 33 4.09 -17.03 -4.88
CA VAL A 33 5.39 -17.53 -4.41
C VAL A 33 5.69 -17.03 -3.00
N ILE A 34 5.44 -15.76 -2.72
CA ILE A 34 5.76 -15.15 -1.43
C ILE A 34 4.84 -15.65 -0.32
N ASN A 35 3.53 -15.73 -0.59
CA ASN A 35 2.57 -16.16 0.43
C ASN A 35 2.63 -17.66 0.73
N TYR A 36 2.93 -18.48 -0.26
CA TYR A 36 2.90 -19.94 -0.13
C TYR A 36 4.28 -20.59 -0.13
N GLY A 37 5.35 -19.83 -0.39
CA GLY A 37 6.70 -20.37 -0.45
C GLY A 37 7.09 -21.12 0.83
N LYS A 38 6.81 -20.56 2.01
CA LYS A 38 7.10 -21.20 3.29
C LYS A 38 6.28 -22.47 3.53
N VAL A 39 4.99 -22.44 3.19
CA VAL A 39 4.07 -23.58 3.39
C VAL A 39 4.40 -24.73 2.45
N LEU A 40 4.93 -24.43 1.26
CA LEU A 40 5.25 -25.41 0.21
C LEU A 40 6.75 -25.71 0.10
N ASP A 41 7.51 -25.44 1.16
CA ASP A 41 8.96 -25.69 1.21
C ASP A 41 9.74 -25.07 0.05
N TRP A 42 9.40 -23.84 -0.34
CA TRP A 42 10.12 -23.06 -1.36
C TRP A 42 10.55 -23.89 -2.59
N MET A 43 11.80 -24.35 -2.63
CA MET A 43 12.39 -25.03 -3.79
C MET A 43 11.94 -26.48 -3.99
N SER A 44 11.27 -27.11 -3.03
CA SER A 44 10.76 -28.48 -3.21
C SER A 44 9.50 -28.52 -4.05
N SER A 45 8.70 -27.48 -4.05
CA SER A 45 7.49 -27.42 -4.88
C SER A 45 7.80 -27.02 -6.33
N PHE A 46 7.39 -27.88 -7.27
CA PHE A 46 7.50 -27.58 -8.71
C PHE A 46 6.77 -26.28 -9.09
N LYS A 47 5.60 -26.02 -8.51
CA LYS A 47 4.81 -24.80 -8.77
C LYS A 47 5.57 -23.53 -8.34
N ILE A 48 6.18 -23.54 -7.15
CA ILE A 48 6.96 -22.39 -6.66
C ILE A 48 8.15 -22.11 -7.58
N ARG A 49 8.91 -23.15 -7.94
CA ARG A 49 10.05 -23.01 -8.86
C ARG A 49 9.62 -22.45 -10.22
N LEU A 50 8.52 -22.97 -10.77
CA LEU A 50 7.98 -22.52 -12.05
C LEU A 50 7.58 -21.03 -11.99
N TYR A 51 6.85 -20.63 -10.96
CA TYR A 51 6.38 -19.25 -10.81
C TYR A 51 7.55 -18.29 -10.50
N LEU A 52 8.55 -18.74 -9.75
CA LEU A 52 9.75 -17.96 -9.45
C LEU A 52 10.55 -17.61 -10.74
N VAL A 53 10.49 -18.46 -11.76
CA VAL A 53 11.15 -18.20 -13.04
C VAL A 53 10.24 -17.39 -13.97
N ILE A 54 8.97 -17.76 -14.09
CA ILE A 54 8.06 -17.14 -15.05
C ILE A 54 7.67 -15.71 -14.62
N ALA A 55 7.43 -15.47 -13.35
CA ALA A 55 6.98 -14.15 -12.87
C ALA A 55 7.97 -13.03 -13.22
N PRO A 56 9.28 -13.12 -12.90
CA PRO A 56 10.23 -12.07 -13.26
C PRO A 56 10.40 -11.92 -14.78
N ILE A 57 10.29 -13.00 -15.56
CA ILE A 57 10.34 -12.94 -17.03
C ILE A 57 9.14 -12.15 -17.56
N LEU A 58 7.93 -12.40 -17.08
CA LEU A 58 6.73 -11.65 -17.49
C LEU A 58 6.83 -10.18 -17.12
N ILE A 59 7.31 -9.87 -15.92
CA ILE A 59 7.50 -8.50 -15.44
C ILE A 59 8.56 -7.78 -16.29
N ALA A 60 9.71 -8.43 -16.53
CA ALA A 60 10.77 -7.87 -17.35
C ALA A 60 10.30 -7.64 -18.80
N PHE A 61 9.58 -8.60 -19.39
CA PHE A 61 8.97 -8.47 -20.71
C PHE A 61 7.99 -7.31 -20.77
N PHE A 62 7.13 -7.15 -19.74
CA PHE A 62 6.22 -6.02 -19.66
C PHE A 62 6.98 -4.68 -19.63
N ILE A 63 7.98 -4.54 -18.76
CA ILE A 63 8.79 -3.32 -18.63
C ILE A 63 9.51 -3.02 -19.96
N TRP A 64 10.14 -4.02 -20.57
CA TRP A 64 10.80 -3.88 -21.86
C TRP A 64 9.85 -3.40 -22.94
N LYS A 65 8.66 -3.98 -23.01
CA LYS A 65 7.62 -3.59 -23.97
C LYS A 65 7.11 -2.18 -23.74
N GLN A 66 6.91 -1.76 -22.47
CA GLN A 66 6.50 -0.40 -22.14
C GLN A 66 7.57 0.62 -22.55
N TYR A 67 8.85 0.28 -22.36
CA TYR A 67 9.97 1.16 -22.72
C TYR A 67 10.06 1.41 -24.23
N HIS A 68 9.82 0.38 -25.05
CA HIS A 68 9.94 0.46 -26.51
C HIS A 68 8.62 0.85 -27.21
N SER A 69 7.52 0.94 -26.51
CA SER A 69 6.23 1.28 -27.11
C SER A 69 6.10 2.79 -27.35
N LYS A 70 5.59 3.16 -28.52
CA LYS A 70 5.24 4.56 -28.84
C LYS A 70 4.03 5.06 -28.04
N GLN A 71 3.16 4.16 -27.62
CA GLN A 71 2.00 4.41 -26.78
C GLN A 71 1.98 3.41 -25.63
N PRO A 72 2.79 3.62 -24.58
CA PRO A 72 2.85 2.70 -23.46
C PRO A 72 1.54 2.71 -22.67
N TYR A 73 1.12 1.52 -22.22
CA TYR A 73 -0.01 1.37 -21.27
C TYR A 73 0.29 2.05 -19.94
N VAL A 74 1.48 1.87 -19.44
CA VAL A 74 2.00 2.55 -18.25
C VAL A 74 3.22 3.36 -18.63
N ASN A 75 3.14 4.67 -18.48
CA ASN A 75 4.29 5.52 -18.73
C ASN A 75 5.28 5.39 -17.55
N LEU A 76 6.55 5.13 -17.86
CA LEU A 76 7.60 4.98 -16.86
C LEU A 76 8.16 6.33 -16.34
N ALA A 77 7.70 7.46 -16.91
CA ALA A 77 8.18 8.79 -16.52
C ALA A 77 8.13 9.09 -15.01
N PRO A 78 7.11 8.66 -14.23
CA PRO A 78 7.10 8.85 -12.79
C PRO A 78 8.28 8.20 -12.06
N LEU A 79 8.82 7.09 -12.57
CA LEU A 79 9.99 6.43 -11.98
C LEU A 79 11.31 7.20 -12.18
N TYR A 80 11.33 8.20 -13.05
CA TYR A 80 12.52 9.06 -13.24
C TYR A 80 12.43 10.35 -12.41
N GLN A 81 11.31 10.60 -11.73
CA GLN A 81 11.17 11.77 -10.87
C GLN A 81 11.50 11.44 -9.42
N PRO A 82 12.53 12.11 -8.83
CA PRO A 82 13.00 11.80 -7.47
C PRO A 82 11.89 11.92 -6.41
N LYS A 83 11.03 12.94 -6.50
CA LYS A 83 9.94 13.13 -5.55
C LYS A 83 8.90 12.01 -5.62
N ALA A 84 8.58 11.53 -6.81
CA ALA A 84 7.64 10.42 -6.97
C ALA A 84 8.19 9.13 -6.35
N ILE A 85 9.46 8.80 -6.64
CA ILE A 85 10.14 7.62 -6.05
C ILE A 85 10.17 7.70 -4.52
N VAL A 86 10.52 8.86 -3.97
CA VAL A 86 10.52 9.09 -2.52
C VAL A 86 9.12 8.88 -1.95
N GLY A 87 8.08 9.41 -2.61
CA GLY A 87 6.69 9.19 -2.22
C GLY A 87 6.28 7.71 -2.23
N TYR A 88 6.67 6.96 -3.28
CA TYR A 88 6.40 5.52 -3.37
C TYR A 88 7.12 4.72 -2.28
N PHE A 89 8.38 5.04 -2.02
CA PHE A 89 9.17 4.36 -1.00
C PHE A 89 8.58 4.58 0.39
N TYR A 90 8.24 5.82 0.75
CA TYR A 90 7.59 6.09 2.04
C TYR A 90 6.19 5.49 2.14
N MET A 91 5.43 5.46 1.05
CA MET A 91 4.14 4.75 1.02
C MET A 91 4.33 3.25 1.30
N MET A 92 5.34 2.64 0.70
CA MET A 92 5.70 1.24 0.96
C MET A 92 6.07 1.02 2.44
N LEU A 93 6.86 1.91 3.05
CA LEU A 93 7.21 1.84 4.47
C LEU A 93 5.99 1.96 5.38
N VAL A 94 5.07 2.89 5.10
CA VAL A 94 3.83 3.03 5.87
C VAL A 94 3.01 1.75 5.82
N MET A 95 2.91 1.13 4.64
CA MET A 95 2.20 -0.14 4.49
C MET A 95 2.92 -1.30 5.18
N PHE A 96 4.25 -1.34 5.12
CA PHE A 96 5.05 -2.33 5.86
C PHE A 96 4.79 -2.24 7.36
N PHE A 97 4.86 -1.07 7.95
CA PHE A 97 4.54 -0.89 9.37
C PHE A 97 3.06 -1.17 9.68
N SER A 98 2.18 -0.93 8.72
CA SER A 98 0.75 -1.25 8.85
C SER A 98 0.49 -2.77 9.00
N THR A 99 1.37 -3.61 8.48
CA THR A 99 1.26 -5.08 8.59
C THR A 99 1.45 -5.59 10.02
N SER A 100 1.92 -4.75 10.93
CA SER A 100 1.95 -5.04 12.38
C SER A 100 0.59 -5.42 12.98
N THR A 101 -0.52 -5.21 12.24
CA THR A 101 -1.85 -5.75 12.62
C THR A 101 -1.84 -7.25 12.79
N THR A 102 -1.07 -7.96 11.97
CA THR A 102 -0.96 -9.43 12.07
C THR A 102 -0.37 -9.82 13.42
N LEU A 103 0.65 -9.10 13.89
CA LEU A 103 1.22 -9.32 15.22
C LEU A 103 0.19 -9.04 16.32
N LEU A 104 -0.59 -7.97 16.17
CA LEU A 104 -1.63 -7.60 17.12
C LEU A 104 -2.76 -8.64 17.15
N THR A 105 -3.17 -9.16 15.99
CA THR A 105 -4.16 -10.23 15.87
C THR A 105 -3.64 -11.52 16.52
N ASN A 106 -2.39 -11.87 16.27
CA ASN A 106 -1.75 -13.03 16.88
C ASN A 106 -1.65 -12.88 18.42
N TYR A 107 -1.32 -11.69 18.89
CA TYR A 107 -1.32 -11.38 20.32
C TYR A 107 -2.71 -11.58 20.95
N MET A 108 -3.76 -11.04 20.32
CA MET A 108 -5.13 -11.20 20.80
C MET A 108 -5.56 -12.66 20.86
N THR A 109 -5.31 -13.42 19.80
CA THR A 109 -5.76 -14.82 19.71
C THR A 109 -4.92 -15.78 20.56
N SER A 110 -3.58 -15.61 20.59
CA SER A 110 -2.67 -16.54 21.23
C SER A 110 -2.44 -16.24 22.72
N ILE A 111 -2.35 -14.96 23.09
CA ILE A 111 -2.01 -14.53 24.45
C ILE A 111 -3.26 -14.14 25.23
N LEU A 112 -4.08 -13.25 24.69
CA LEU A 112 -5.32 -12.83 25.36
C LEU A 112 -6.45 -13.85 25.21
N LYS A 113 -6.25 -14.90 24.39
CA LYS A 113 -7.24 -15.98 24.13
C LYS A 113 -8.62 -15.44 23.70
N VAL A 114 -8.62 -14.29 23.05
CA VAL A 114 -9.83 -13.73 22.45
C VAL A 114 -10.19 -14.55 21.22
N ASP A 115 -11.45 -14.94 21.11
CA ASP A 115 -11.93 -15.69 19.94
C ASP A 115 -11.65 -14.93 18.65
N SER A 116 -11.21 -15.66 17.63
CA SER A 116 -10.91 -15.10 16.29
C SER A 116 -12.08 -14.32 15.70
N THR A 117 -13.32 -14.66 16.08
CA THR A 117 -14.52 -13.94 15.69
C THR A 117 -14.59 -12.52 16.25
N HIS A 118 -13.89 -12.22 17.34
CA HIS A 118 -13.87 -10.89 17.96
C HIS A 118 -12.69 -10.02 17.50
N THR A 119 -11.79 -10.53 16.67
CA THR A 119 -10.67 -9.74 16.14
C THR A 119 -11.12 -8.59 15.25
N TYR A 120 -12.36 -8.63 14.72
CA TYR A 120 -12.95 -7.51 13.96
C TYR A 120 -13.03 -6.21 14.76
N GLN A 121 -13.03 -6.26 16.10
CA GLN A 121 -13.03 -5.07 16.96
C GLN A 121 -11.82 -4.18 16.73
N LEU A 122 -10.67 -4.75 16.34
CA LEU A 122 -9.51 -3.97 15.95
C LEU A 122 -9.80 -3.07 14.74
N TYR A 123 -10.59 -3.56 13.79
CA TYR A 123 -10.99 -2.76 12.62
C TYR A 123 -11.99 -1.67 13.00
N ILE A 124 -12.90 -1.96 13.96
CA ILE A 124 -13.82 -0.94 14.50
C ILE A 124 -13.04 0.18 15.18
N TYR A 125 -11.99 -0.14 15.94
CA TYR A 125 -11.14 0.85 16.59
C TYR A 125 -10.32 1.70 15.60
N LEU A 126 -10.04 1.18 14.41
CA LEU A 126 -9.39 1.94 13.33
C LEU A 126 -10.30 3.00 12.69
N LEU A 127 -11.61 2.75 12.60
CA LEU A 127 -12.55 3.62 11.90
C LEU A 127 -12.56 5.07 12.40
N PRO A 128 -12.68 5.35 13.71
CA PRO A 128 -12.65 6.73 14.20
C PRO A 128 -11.29 7.40 13.93
N GLY A 129 -10.19 6.63 13.95
CA GLY A 129 -8.87 7.12 13.56
C GLY A 129 -8.83 7.55 12.09
N TYR A 130 -9.39 6.74 11.19
CA TYR A 130 -9.50 7.09 9.78
C TYR A 130 -10.42 8.30 9.56
N ALA A 131 -11.57 8.36 10.21
CA ALA A 131 -12.49 9.50 10.11
C ALA A 131 -11.82 10.81 10.53
N LEU A 132 -11.14 10.81 11.68
CA LEU A 132 -10.42 11.98 12.17
C LEU A 132 -9.25 12.34 11.26
N GLY A 133 -8.50 11.36 10.79
CA GLY A 133 -7.40 11.56 9.84
C GLY A 133 -7.87 12.19 8.52
N ALA A 134 -8.99 11.72 7.98
CA ALA A 134 -9.61 12.31 6.79
C ALA A 134 -10.03 13.77 7.01
N PHE A 135 -10.65 14.04 8.16
CA PHE A 135 -11.06 15.40 8.55
C PHE A 135 -9.86 16.34 8.68
N ILE A 136 -8.78 15.90 9.35
CA ILE A 136 -7.54 16.66 9.51
C ILE A 136 -6.93 16.95 8.13
N CYS A 137 -6.81 15.94 7.26
CA CYS A 137 -6.28 16.14 5.91
C CYS A 137 -7.11 17.11 5.10
N PHE A 138 -8.44 16.95 5.11
CA PHE A 138 -9.34 17.86 4.40
C PHE A 138 -9.16 19.31 4.85
N TRP A 139 -9.15 19.54 6.17
CA TRP A 139 -8.98 20.89 6.75
C TRP A 139 -7.59 21.45 6.46
N TRP A 140 -6.54 20.62 6.57
CA TRP A 140 -5.16 21.01 6.32
C TRP A 140 -4.96 21.50 4.88
N PHE A 141 -5.40 20.73 3.89
CA PHE A 141 -5.27 21.10 2.49
C PHE A 141 -6.15 22.28 2.09
N ARG A 142 -7.24 22.50 2.79
CA ARG A 142 -8.08 23.68 2.58
C ARG A 142 -7.40 24.97 3.03
N TRP A 143 -6.64 24.95 4.11
CA TRP A 143 -6.08 26.13 4.74
C TRP A 143 -4.61 26.34 4.45
N GLN A 144 -3.80 25.27 4.40
CA GLN A 144 -2.36 25.35 4.25
C GLN A 144 -1.89 24.49 3.07
N ARG A 145 -2.21 24.91 1.86
CA ARG A 145 -1.79 24.21 0.66
C ARG A 145 -0.29 23.88 0.71
N TRP A 146 0.05 22.57 0.48
CA TRP A 146 1.39 22.07 0.17
C TRP A 146 2.44 22.09 1.29
N ARG A 147 2.08 22.18 2.55
CA ARG A 147 3.01 22.01 3.66
C ARG A 147 3.01 20.57 4.18
N PHE A 148 3.44 19.65 3.32
CA PHE A 148 3.43 18.20 3.63
C PHE A 148 4.26 17.82 4.84
N ARG A 149 5.39 18.49 5.10
CA ARG A 149 6.32 18.14 6.17
C ARG A 149 5.67 18.08 7.55
N PHE A 150 4.77 19.00 7.87
CA PHE A 150 4.09 19.01 9.17
C PHE A 150 3.04 17.91 9.27
N LEU A 151 2.33 17.65 8.17
CA LEU A 151 1.35 16.57 8.08
C LEU A 151 2.03 15.20 8.21
N ILE A 152 3.17 15.03 7.53
CA ILE A 152 4.00 13.81 7.61
C ILE A 152 4.56 13.65 9.03
N ALA A 153 5.10 14.72 9.64
CA ALA A 153 5.60 14.67 11.00
C ALA A 153 4.49 14.28 12.00
N GLY A 154 3.29 14.85 11.87
CA GLY A 154 2.13 14.49 12.69
C GLY A 154 1.73 13.01 12.51
N GLY A 155 1.65 12.54 11.29
CA GLY A 155 1.35 11.13 10.99
C GLY A 155 2.43 10.17 11.55
N MET A 156 3.70 10.49 11.38
CA MET A 156 4.81 9.71 11.95
C MET A 156 4.79 9.73 13.48
N SER A 157 4.47 10.86 14.10
CA SER A 157 4.31 10.94 15.56
C SER A 157 3.18 10.04 16.07
N CYS A 158 2.06 9.95 15.35
CA CYS A 158 0.99 9.02 15.67
C CYS A 158 1.44 7.55 15.58
N PHE A 159 2.24 7.19 14.57
CA PHE A 159 2.83 5.86 14.48
C PHE A 159 3.83 5.58 15.61
N ALA A 160 4.69 6.53 15.94
CA ALA A 160 5.62 6.40 17.05
C ALA A 160 4.88 6.23 18.37
N ALA A 161 3.82 7.01 18.60
CA ALA A 161 2.96 6.87 19.76
C ALA A 161 2.23 5.51 19.81
N PHE A 162 1.75 5.02 18.66
CA PHE A 162 1.17 3.69 18.55
C PHE A 162 2.15 2.60 19.04
N PHE A 163 3.36 2.57 18.51
CA PHE A 163 4.35 1.58 18.91
C PHE A 163 4.82 1.77 20.36
N GLY A 164 4.99 3.03 20.79
CA GLY A 164 5.36 3.34 22.17
C GLY A 164 4.31 2.88 23.17
N ILE A 165 3.04 3.20 22.96
CA ILE A 165 1.95 2.75 23.85
C ILE A 165 1.84 1.23 23.81
N LEU A 166 1.93 0.62 22.63
CA LEU A 166 1.85 -0.83 22.48
C LEU A 166 2.95 -1.54 23.28
N TYR A 167 4.18 -1.01 23.24
CA TYR A 167 5.30 -1.57 24.00
C TYR A 167 5.02 -1.64 25.51
N PHE A 168 4.36 -0.64 26.08
CA PHE A 168 4.01 -0.62 27.51
C PHE A 168 2.68 -1.33 27.82
N THR A 169 1.80 -1.49 26.84
CA THR A 169 0.46 -2.07 27.04
C THR A 169 0.44 -3.57 26.82
N VAL A 170 1.33 -4.11 25.97
CA VAL A 170 1.36 -5.54 25.64
C VAL A 170 1.88 -6.34 26.85
N SER A 171 0.94 -6.96 27.58
CA SER A 171 1.21 -7.91 28.66
C SER A 171 0.15 -9.02 28.67
N PRO A 172 0.39 -10.18 29.27
CA PRO A 172 -0.60 -11.25 29.39
C PRO A 172 -1.85 -10.87 30.20
N GLU A 173 -1.75 -9.83 31.04
CA GLU A 173 -2.83 -9.33 31.91
C GLU A 173 -3.63 -8.20 31.27
N SER A 174 -3.24 -7.73 30.09
CA SER A 174 -3.92 -6.61 29.43
C SER A 174 -5.26 -7.03 28.86
N THR A 175 -6.24 -6.15 28.98
CA THR A 175 -7.54 -6.32 28.32
C THR A 175 -7.48 -5.81 26.87
N TYR A 176 -8.28 -6.41 25.98
CA TYR A 176 -8.32 -5.98 24.58
C TYR A 176 -8.80 -4.53 24.41
N GLU A 177 -9.55 -4.01 25.38
CA GLU A 177 -10.03 -2.62 25.38
C GLU A 177 -8.89 -1.60 25.46
N MET A 178 -7.78 -1.96 26.11
CA MET A 178 -6.58 -1.10 26.17
C MET A 178 -5.94 -0.90 24.80
N LEU A 179 -6.26 -1.74 23.81
CA LEU A 179 -5.81 -1.62 22.45
C LEU A 179 -6.54 -0.53 21.65
N PHE A 180 -7.63 0.03 22.18
CA PHE A 180 -8.37 1.08 21.48
C PHE A 180 -7.49 2.28 21.12
N LEU A 181 -6.81 2.86 22.11
CA LEU A 181 -5.99 4.06 21.90
C LEU A 181 -4.85 3.85 20.91
N PRO A 182 -4.00 2.80 21.03
CA PRO A 182 -2.95 2.57 20.05
C PRO A 182 -3.50 2.29 18.65
N VAL A 183 -4.55 1.48 18.52
CA VAL A 183 -5.14 1.16 17.22
C VAL A 183 -5.79 2.41 16.57
N PHE A 184 -6.44 3.25 17.36
CA PHE A 184 -6.97 4.54 16.91
C PHE A 184 -5.85 5.45 16.37
N LEU A 185 -4.77 5.63 17.12
CA LEU A 185 -3.62 6.45 16.70
C LEU A 185 -2.96 5.90 15.41
N ARG A 186 -2.88 4.59 15.31
CA ARG A 186 -2.42 3.94 14.09
C ARG A 186 -3.31 4.25 12.89
N GLY A 187 -4.64 4.15 13.05
CA GLY A 187 -5.60 4.48 12.00
C GLY A 187 -5.44 5.93 11.53
N LEU A 188 -5.36 6.86 12.47
CA LEU A 188 -5.16 8.27 12.21
C LEU A 188 -3.83 8.52 11.46
N GLY A 189 -2.72 8.03 12.00
CA GLY A 189 -1.40 8.21 11.40
C GLY A 189 -1.31 7.58 10.01
N MET A 190 -1.85 6.37 9.84
CA MET A 190 -1.86 5.65 8.57
C MET A 190 -2.57 6.44 7.47
N LEU A 191 -3.78 6.92 7.72
CA LEU A 191 -4.55 7.65 6.72
C LEU A 191 -3.87 8.97 6.35
N VAL A 192 -3.42 9.72 7.35
CA VAL A 192 -2.71 10.99 7.16
C VAL A 192 -1.46 10.78 6.28
N LEU A 193 -0.66 9.75 6.56
CA LEU A 193 0.56 9.46 5.81
C LEU A 193 0.26 8.98 4.39
N ILE A 194 -0.75 8.11 4.20
CA ILE A 194 -1.15 7.65 2.87
C ILE A 194 -1.53 8.84 1.99
N ILE A 195 -2.39 9.73 2.48
CA ILE A 195 -2.83 10.90 1.73
C ILE A 195 -1.65 11.84 1.47
N ALA A 196 -0.83 12.12 2.50
CA ALA A 196 0.32 13.01 2.37
C ALA A 196 1.33 12.49 1.32
N PHE A 197 1.71 11.22 1.36
CA PHE A 197 2.67 10.67 0.41
C PHE A 197 2.09 10.47 -0.99
N ALA A 198 0.81 10.14 -1.10
CA ALA A 198 0.14 10.06 -2.39
C ALA A 198 0.12 11.43 -3.09
N LEU A 199 -0.22 12.49 -2.37
CA LEU A 199 -0.23 13.84 -2.92
C LEU A 199 1.19 14.38 -3.16
N PHE A 200 2.14 14.06 -2.28
CA PHE A 200 3.56 14.42 -2.47
C PHE A 200 4.14 13.80 -3.74
N ALA A 201 3.79 12.56 -4.04
CA ALA A 201 4.23 11.88 -5.27
C ALA A 201 3.67 12.55 -6.55
N VAL A 202 2.54 13.24 -6.45
CA VAL A 202 1.86 13.90 -7.59
C VAL A 202 2.26 15.36 -7.73
N GLU A 203 2.82 15.99 -6.71
CA GLU A 203 3.03 17.45 -6.64
C GLU A 203 3.74 18.04 -7.86
N GLU A 204 4.77 17.39 -8.38
CA GLU A 204 5.55 17.85 -9.55
C GLU A 204 5.23 17.06 -10.83
N LEU A 205 4.27 16.16 -10.79
CA LEU A 205 3.94 15.30 -11.92
C LEU A 205 3.02 16.03 -12.92
N ASN A 206 3.36 15.91 -14.20
CA ASN A 206 2.46 16.37 -15.25
C ASN A 206 1.13 15.59 -15.16
N PRO A 207 -0.05 16.25 -15.26
CA PRO A 207 -1.35 15.58 -15.21
C PRO A 207 -1.52 14.41 -16.17
N LYS A 208 -0.77 14.38 -17.27
CA LYS A 208 -0.75 13.26 -18.22
C LYS A 208 -0.26 11.93 -17.61
N PHE A 209 0.51 11.98 -16.53
CA PHE A 209 1.11 10.82 -15.88
C PHE A 209 0.37 10.37 -14.60
N LEU A 210 -0.77 10.99 -14.28
CA LEU A 210 -1.54 10.65 -13.08
C LEU A 210 -1.95 9.17 -13.02
N LEU A 211 -2.36 8.61 -14.15
CA LEU A 211 -2.76 7.20 -14.22
C LEU A 211 -1.56 6.26 -13.98
N ALA A 212 -0.42 6.57 -14.59
CA ALA A 212 0.82 5.82 -14.37
C ALA A 212 1.30 5.95 -12.92
N ASN A 213 1.20 7.14 -12.33
CA ASN A 213 1.51 7.36 -10.91
C ASN A 213 0.61 6.52 -9.99
N ALA A 214 -0.70 6.47 -10.26
CA ALA A 214 -1.63 5.63 -9.50
C ALA A 214 -1.24 4.14 -9.59
N PHE A 215 -0.85 3.67 -10.78
CA PHE A 215 -0.38 2.30 -10.97
C PHE A 215 0.86 2.00 -10.10
N PHE A 216 1.87 2.86 -10.11
CA PHE A 216 3.06 2.66 -9.29
C PHE A 216 2.76 2.75 -7.79
N LEU A 217 1.94 3.70 -7.35
CA LEU A 217 1.49 3.76 -5.96
C LEU A 217 0.82 2.47 -5.50
N ILE A 218 -0.05 1.89 -6.33
CA ILE A 218 -0.71 0.62 -6.04
C ILE A 218 0.30 -0.53 -6.00
N CYS A 219 1.25 -0.58 -6.94
CA CYS A 219 2.29 -1.62 -6.96
C CYS A 219 3.17 -1.57 -5.70
N PHE A 220 3.65 -0.40 -5.31
CA PHE A 220 4.48 -0.24 -4.11
C PHE A 220 3.69 -0.56 -2.84
N ARG A 221 2.45 -0.09 -2.75
CA ARG A 221 1.57 -0.32 -1.62
C ARG A 221 1.12 -1.77 -1.47
N SER A 222 0.64 -2.38 -2.56
CA SER A 222 -0.13 -3.63 -2.50
C SER A 222 0.67 -4.86 -2.89
N VAL A 223 1.84 -4.69 -3.51
CA VAL A 223 2.72 -5.78 -3.92
C VAL A 223 4.01 -5.76 -3.12
N LEU A 224 4.79 -4.68 -3.20
CA LEU A 224 6.11 -4.62 -2.57
C LEU A 224 6.05 -4.58 -1.04
N ALA A 225 5.11 -3.83 -0.46
CA ALA A 225 4.99 -3.75 1.00
C ALA A 225 4.61 -5.10 1.64
N PRO A 226 3.61 -5.85 1.16
CA PRO A 226 3.32 -7.20 1.66
C PRO A 226 4.47 -8.19 1.47
N ILE A 227 5.21 -8.10 0.35
CA ILE A 227 6.40 -8.91 0.10
C ILE A 227 7.43 -8.72 1.21
N LEU A 228 7.80 -7.47 1.49
CA LEU A 228 8.75 -7.15 2.55
C LEU A 228 8.23 -7.58 3.92
N ALA A 229 6.94 -7.34 4.19
CA ALA A 229 6.34 -7.69 5.45
C ALA A 229 6.32 -9.22 5.68
N THR A 230 5.94 -10.00 4.68
CA THR A 230 5.95 -11.46 4.77
C THR A 230 7.37 -11.99 5.00
N SER A 231 8.36 -11.42 4.31
CA SER A 231 9.76 -11.81 4.49
C SER A 231 10.32 -11.45 5.87
N PHE A 232 9.80 -10.40 6.50
CA PHE A 232 10.27 -9.93 7.80
C PHE A 232 9.57 -10.62 8.97
N TYR A 233 8.26 -10.88 8.85
CA TYR A 233 7.44 -11.44 9.94
C TYR A 233 7.29 -12.98 9.84
N SER A 234 7.84 -13.63 8.82
CA SER A 234 7.84 -15.08 8.67
C SER A 234 9.05 -15.73 9.36
#